data_8545c5e40874253ea0437297046f5649
#
_entry.id   8545c5e40874253ea0437297046f5649
#
_cell.length_a   1.000
_cell.length_b   1.000
_cell.length_c   1.000
_cell.angle_alpha   90.00
_cell.angle_beta   90.00
_cell.angle_gamma   90.00
#
_symmetry.space_group_name_H-M   'P 1'
#
loop_
_entity.id
_entity.type
_entity.pdbx_description
1 polymer ?
#
loop_
_entity_poly.entity_id
_entity_poly.type
_entity_poly.pdbx_seq_one_letter_code
_entity_poly.pdbx_strand_id
1 'polypeptide(L)'
;MENTRVRIRDIAEELGISTATVSNVLHGKTKKISDETVKRVQALLEERQYVPSMAGILLAQNSSRIIGVVVNDHEKYENHTLEDVFISASINHLSTEIEKNGQFMMIKKATKPEEIIRFASMWNLDGLVLIGYCDEDYMYLRDHMRIPFVVYDGYCKKTERICNITIDHYDGGRQVGEYLRKSGHKNVLCIADNEVCMDKERCDGFRDGFLKGGYFEGVSKDTDGFKQKVNADFLRIPMQKKERMLFYEKHLTQIKKYTAIFAVSDFYAIELMQFLNENGMRVPENISIIGFDDIPMCQMTFPALTTVKQDVQMRAEIALRKLNDFKEQRETETEVKLPVQLVIRESSIEVS
;
A
#
# COMPACT_ATOMS: atom_id res chain seq x y z
N MET A 1 33.87 -27.86 -14.80
CA MET A 1 34.00 -26.64 -15.64
C MET A 1 33.64 -25.49 -14.75
N GLU A 2 34.62 -24.67 -14.36
CA GLU A 2 34.31 -23.41 -13.65
C GLU A 2 33.48 -22.52 -14.57
N ASN A 3 32.26 -22.27 -14.19
CA ASN A 3 31.34 -21.38 -14.91
C ASN A 3 31.77 -19.93 -14.60
N THR A 4 32.93 -19.50 -15.10
CA THR A 4 33.44 -18.16 -14.92
C THR A 4 32.67 -17.22 -15.83
N ARG A 5 31.87 -16.35 -15.20
CA ARG A 5 31.11 -15.29 -15.88
C ARG A 5 32.01 -14.48 -16.79
N VAL A 6 31.68 -14.37 -18.08
CA VAL A 6 32.39 -13.54 -19.05
C VAL A 6 32.44 -12.08 -18.59
N ARG A 7 33.61 -11.46 -18.62
CA ARG A 7 33.85 -10.08 -18.21
C ARG A 7 34.18 -9.19 -19.42
N ILE A 8 33.96 -7.90 -19.30
CA ILE A 8 34.38 -6.91 -20.34
C ILE A 8 35.84 -7.07 -20.71
N ARG A 9 36.67 -7.43 -19.74
CA ARG A 9 38.11 -7.65 -19.94
C ARG A 9 38.36 -8.83 -20.91
N ASP A 10 37.63 -9.90 -20.76
CA ASP A 10 37.80 -11.10 -21.60
C ASP A 10 37.44 -10.79 -23.07
N ILE A 11 36.36 -10.03 -23.29
CA ILE A 11 35.95 -9.52 -24.59
C ILE A 11 37.00 -8.59 -25.22
N ALA A 12 37.54 -7.69 -24.37
CA ALA A 12 38.56 -6.73 -24.80
C ALA A 12 39.86 -7.43 -25.21
N GLU A 13 40.32 -8.43 -24.45
CA GLU A 13 41.52 -9.24 -24.72
C GLU A 13 41.35 -10.04 -26.02
N GLU A 14 40.19 -10.67 -26.21
CA GLU A 14 39.91 -11.48 -27.41
C GLU A 14 39.87 -10.62 -28.71
N LEU A 15 39.38 -9.41 -28.63
CA LEU A 15 39.33 -8.47 -29.76
C LEU A 15 40.59 -7.62 -29.97
N GLY A 16 41.53 -7.66 -29.03
CA GLY A 16 42.74 -6.83 -29.05
C GLY A 16 42.46 -5.33 -28.89
N ILE A 17 41.44 -4.95 -28.15
CA ILE A 17 41.02 -3.56 -27.93
C ILE A 17 40.97 -3.21 -26.42
N SER A 18 40.76 -1.95 -26.10
CA SER A 18 40.65 -1.55 -24.69
C SER A 18 39.30 -1.91 -24.09
N THR A 19 39.28 -2.20 -22.79
CA THR A 19 38.03 -2.38 -22.02
C THR A 19 37.11 -1.17 -22.10
N ALA A 20 37.68 0.04 -22.22
CA ALA A 20 36.94 1.28 -22.43
C ALA A 20 36.20 1.30 -23.78
N THR A 21 36.81 0.75 -24.83
CA THR A 21 36.17 0.63 -26.16
C THR A 21 34.97 -0.31 -26.09
N VAL A 22 35.12 -1.49 -25.47
CA VAL A 22 34.02 -2.45 -25.28
C VAL A 22 32.89 -1.82 -24.45
N SER A 23 33.23 -1.15 -23.35
CA SER A 23 32.26 -0.45 -22.51
C SER A 23 31.52 0.65 -23.26
N ASN A 24 32.21 1.43 -24.09
CA ASN A 24 31.58 2.48 -24.90
C ASN A 24 30.59 1.91 -25.93
N VAL A 25 30.93 0.81 -26.59
CA VAL A 25 30.01 0.11 -27.51
C VAL A 25 28.79 -0.41 -26.77
N LEU A 26 29.00 -1.04 -25.62
CA LEU A 26 27.93 -1.58 -24.76
C LEU A 26 26.92 -0.49 -24.33
N HIS A 27 27.41 0.73 -24.09
CA HIS A 27 26.60 1.88 -23.64
C HIS A 27 26.21 2.83 -24.78
N GLY A 28 26.38 2.44 -26.06
CA GLY A 28 25.97 3.25 -27.22
C GLY A 28 26.80 4.51 -27.45
N LYS A 29 27.96 4.66 -26.78
CA LYS A 29 28.88 5.80 -26.95
C LYS A 29 29.83 5.57 -28.13
N THR A 30 29.28 5.37 -29.33
CA THR A 30 30.03 4.91 -30.50
C THR A 30 30.59 5.99 -31.41
N LYS A 31 30.31 7.28 -31.18
CA LYS A 31 30.69 8.42 -32.07
C LYS A 31 32.18 8.49 -32.45
N LYS A 32 33.06 7.89 -31.65
CA LYS A 32 34.52 7.87 -31.88
C LYS A 32 35.06 6.47 -32.17
N ILE A 33 34.20 5.52 -32.47
CA ILE A 33 34.57 4.11 -32.74
C ILE A 33 34.10 3.78 -34.15
N SER A 34 34.95 3.07 -34.93
CA SER A 34 34.60 2.67 -36.28
C SER A 34 33.42 1.68 -36.26
N ASP A 35 32.57 1.74 -37.29
CA ASP A 35 31.40 0.82 -37.43
C ASP A 35 31.83 -0.65 -37.46
N GLU A 36 33.00 -0.94 -38.02
CA GLU A 36 33.58 -2.28 -38.05
C GLU A 36 33.87 -2.77 -36.61
N THR A 37 34.51 -1.92 -35.80
CA THR A 37 34.81 -2.26 -34.41
C THR A 37 33.51 -2.43 -33.58
N VAL A 38 32.50 -1.59 -33.82
CA VAL A 38 31.20 -1.71 -33.15
C VAL A 38 30.57 -3.06 -33.44
N LYS A 39 30.51 -3.47 -34.73
CA LYS A 39 29.97 -4.75 -35.15
C LYS A 39 30.73 -5.94 -34.58
N ARG A 40 32.06 -5.91 -34.55
CA ARG A 40 32.89 -6.97 -33.97
C ARG A 40 32.64 -7.14 -32.50
N VAL A 41 32.55 -6.03 -31.74
CA VAL A 41 32.25 -6.05 -30.29
C VAL A 41 30.86 -6.62 -30.06
N GLN A 42 29.83 -6.16 -30.79
CA GLN A 42 28.47 -6.63 -30.66
C GLN A 42 28.34 -8.14 -30.94
N ALA A 43 28.94 -8.61 -32.01
CA ALA A 43 28.94 -10.02 -32.38
C ALA A 43 29.56 -10.89 -31.28
N LEU A 44 30.71 -10.49 -30.75
CA LEU A 44 31.38 -11.27 -29.72
C LEU A 44 30.64 -11.22 -28.36
N LEU A 45 30.02 -10.09 -28.02
CA LEU A 45 29.15 -9.98 -26.81
C LEU A 45 27.97 -10.95 -26.90
N GLU A 46 27.35 -11.06 -28.08
CA GLU A 46 26.25 -11.99 -28.34
C GLU A 46 26.73 -13.46 -28.35
N GLU A 47 27.81 -13.78 -29.07
CA GLU A 47 28.41 -15.12 -29.09
C GLU A 47 28.77 -15.64 -27.70
N ARG A 48 29.36 -14.78 -26.86
CA ARG A 48 29.77 -15.10 -25.50
C ARG A 48 28.63 -14.98 -24.50
N GLN A 49 27.40 -14.64 -24.91
CA GLN A 49 26.22 -14.41 -24.05
C GLN A 49 26.56 -13.47 -22.87
N TYR A 50 27.28 -12.40 -23.19
CA TYR A 50 27.71 -11.46 -22.15
C TYR A 50 26.54 -10.73 -21.53
N VAL A 51 26.37 -10.86 -20.21
CA VAL A 51 25.39 -10.10 -19.43
C VAL A 51 26.12 -9.05 -18.60
N PRO A 52 25.82 -7.75 -18.77
CA PRO A 52 26.40 -6.68 -17.97
C PRO A 52 26.20 -6.93 -16.47
N SER A 53 27.23 -6.68 -15.68
CA SER A 53 27.09 -6.73 -14.22
C SER A 53 26.49 -5.45 -13.69
N MET A 54 25.59 -5.53 -12.70
CA MET A 54 25.04 -4.35 -12.02
C MET A 54 26.15 -3.44 -11.45
N ALA A 55 27.22 -4.04 -10.94
CA ALA A 55 28.40 -3.27 -10.48
C ALA A 55 29.04 -2.43 -11.60
N GLY A 56 29.11 -2.97 -12.82
CA GLY A 56 29.61 -2.22 -13.98
C GLY A 56 28.67 -1.09 -14.40
N ILE A 57 27.36 -1.32 -14.34
CA ILE A 57 26.32 -0.30 -14.63
C ILE A 57 26.40 0.83 -13.59
N LEU A 58 26.46 0.50 -12.31
CA LEU A 58 26.60 1.45 -11.20
C LEU A 58 27.80 2.37 -11.36
N LEU A 59 28.98 1.79 -11.67
CA LEU A 59 30.21 2.54 -11.88
C LEU A 59 30.16 3.47 -13.11
N ALA A 60 29.42 3.05 -14.16
CA ALA A 60 29.33 3.81 -15.41
C ALA A 60 28.29 4.93 -15.40
N GLN A 61 27.19 4.75 -14.66
CA GLN A 61 26.02 5.62 -14.73
C GLN A 61 25.73 6.39 -13.43
N ASN A 62 26.40 6.09 -12.33
CA ASN A 62 26.14 6.63 -10.99
C ASN A 62 24.66 6.48 -10.57
N SER A 63 23.98 5.44 -11.07
CA SER A 63 22.58 5.09 -10.79
C SER A 63 22.46 3.57 -10.76
N SER A 64 21.86 3.04 -9.70
CA SER A 64 21.67 1.60 -9.56
C SER A 64 20.48 1.09 -10.38
N ARG A 65 19.57 1.97 -10.74
CA ARG A 65 18.24 1.64 -11.25
C ARG A 65 17.44 0.75 -10.28
N ILE A 66 17.76 0.79 -8.98
CA ILE A 66 17.07 0.01 -7.97
C ILE A 66 16.19 0.94 -7.15
N ILE A 67 14.91 0.61 -7.09
CA ILE A 67 13.95 1.21 -6.17
C ILE A 67 13.75 0.25 -5.01
N GLY A 68 13.99 0.74 -3.79
CA GLY A 68 13.70 0.00 -2.57
C GLY A 68 12.23 0.11 -2.19
N VAL A 69 11.60 -1.00 -1.90
CA VAL A 69 10.27 -1.03 -1.26
C VAL A 69 10.47 -1.57 0.14
N VAL A 70 10.25 -0.73 1.14
CA VAL A 70 10.48 -1.11 2.54
C VAL A 70 9.13 -1.17 3.26
N VAL A 71 8.85 -2.31 3.84
CA VAL A 71 7.61 -2.59 4.57
C VAL A 71 7.93 -2.69 6.05
N ASN A 72 7.14 -1.99 6.87
CA ASN A 72 7.26 -2.11 8.32
C ASN A 72 6.85 -3.51 8.77
N ASP A 73 7.80 -4.24 9.37
CA ASP A 73 7.59 -5.59 9.89
C ASP A 73 6.94 -5.55 11.27
N HIS A 74 5.75 -4.93 11.34
CA HIS A 74 5.01 -4.75 12.57
C HIS A 74 4.56 -6.09 13.17
N GLU A 75 4.60 -6.24 14.49
CA GLU A 75 4.25 -7.46 15.22
C GLU A 75 2.83 -8.00 14.94
N LYS A 76 1.89 -7.12 14.54
CA LYS A 76 0.52 -7.53 14.15
C LYS A 76 0.47 -8.54 13.01
N TYR A 77 1.51 -8.60 12.19
CA TYR A 77 1.58 -9.53 11.05
C TYR A 77 2.16 -10.90 11.43
N GLU A 78 2.61 -11.11 12.67
CA GLU A 78 3.12 -12.41 13.18
C GLU A 78 4.18 -13.03 12.23
N ASN A 79 5.09 -12.22 11.67
CA ASN A 79 6.09 -12.53 10.64
C ASN A 79 5.54 -12.81 9.22
N HIS A 80 4.24 -12.66 8.98
CA HIS A 80 3.58 -12.84 7.68
C HIS A 80 3.30 -11.50 6.96
N THR A 81 4.11 -10.48 7.21
CA THR A 81 3.93 -9.11 6.70
C THR A 81 3.68 -9.05 5.19
N LEU A 82 4.43 -9.82 4.39
CA LEU A 82 4.29 -9.80 2.92
C LEU A 82 3.09 -10.63 2.42
N GLU A 83 2.43 -11.37 3.30
CA GLU A 83 1.20 -12.11 3.00
C GLU A 83 -0.06 -11.26 3.24
N ASP A 84 0.09 -10.11 3.90
CA ASP A 84 -1.01 -9.14 4.03
C ASP A 84 -1.49 -8.72 2.64
N VAL A 85 -2.80 -8.75 2.42
CA VAL A 85 -3.38 -8.60 1.08
C VAL A 85 -3.18 -7.20 0.51
N PHE A 86 -3.25 -6.17 1.36
CA PHE A 86 -2.99 -4.79 0.93
C PHE A 86 -1.50 -4.59 0.60
N ILE A 87 -0.60 -5.11 1.44
CA ILE A 87 0.85 -5.03 1.23
C ILE A 87 1.24 -5.80 -0.04
N SER A 88 0.76 -7.03 -0.21
CA SER A 88 1.07 -7.84 -1.39
C SER A 88 0.55 -7.22 -2.68
N ALA A 89 -0.67 -6.66 -2.68
CA ALA A 89 -1.21 -5.92 -3.81
C ALA A 89 -0.39 -4.67 -4.12
N SER A 90 0.02 -3.90 -3.11
CA SER A 90 0.88 -2.73 -3.26
C SER A 90 2.22 -3.09 -3.88
N ILE A 91 2.87 -4.16 -3.40
CA ILE A 91 4.13 -4.66 -3.94
C ILE A 91 3.99 -5.10 -5.40
N ASN A 92 2.90 -5.81 -5.74
CA ASN A 92 2.63 -6.24 -7.10
C ASN A 92 2.52 -5.07 -8.09
N HIS A 93 1.73 -4.05 -7.75
CA HIS A 93 1.58 -2.87 -8.60
C HIS A 93 2.87 -2.03 -8.66
N LEU A 94 3.58 -1.86 -7.55
CA LEU A 94 4.89 -1.21 -7.53
C LEU A 94 5.90 -1.96 -8.41
N SER A 95 5.93 -3.30 -8.35
CA SER A 95 6.81 -4.10 -9.21
C SER A 95 6.55 -3.84 -10.68
N THR A 96 5.28 -3.82 -11.08
CA THR A 96 4.88 -3.55 -12.45
C THR A 96 5.32 -2.15 -12.91
N GLU A 97 5.11 -1.13 -12.09
CA GLU A 97 5.46 0.25 -12.45
C GLU A 97 6.98 0.48 -12.46
N ILE A 98 7.72 -0.14 -11.53
CA ILE A 98 9.18 -0.10 -11.48
C ILE A 98 9.78 -0.73 -12.74
N GLU A 99 9.26 -1.90 -13.15
CA GLU A 99 9.70 -2.61 -14.37
C GLU A 99 9.41 -1.81 -15.64
N LYS A 100 8.22 -1.20 -15.77
CA LYS A 100 7.87 -0.31 -16.89
C LYS A 100 8.86 0.85 -17.06
N ASN A 101 9.45 1.32 -15.98
CA ASN A 101 10.48 2.37 -15.97
C ASN A 101 11.90 1.84 -16.22
N GLY A 102 12.06 0.55 -16.52
CA GLY A 102 13.37 -0.09 -16.74
C GLY A 102 14.23 -0.14 -15.47
N GLN A 103 13.59 -0.17 -14.31
CA GLN A 103 14.21 -0.23 -12.98
C GLN A 103 13.98 -1.62 -12.35
N PHE A 104 14.68 -1.89 -11.25
CA PHE A 104 14.57 -3.12 -10.49
C PHE A 104 13.99 -2.83 -9.11
N MET A 105 13.13 -3.71 -8.63
CA MET A 105 12.59 -3.63 -7.28
C MET A 105 13.42 -4.45 -6.31
N MET A 106 13.72 -3.89 -5.14
CA MET A 106 14.32 -4.60 -4.02
C MET A 106 13.46 -4.42 -2.78
N ILE A 107 12.94 -5.52 -2.23
CA ILE A 107 12.05 -5.50 -1.07
C ILE A 107 12.87 -5.76 0.20
N LYS A 108 12.56 -5.00 1.25
CA LYS A 108 13.08 -5.23 2.60
C LYS A 108 11.96 -5.07 3.63
N LYS A 109 11.90 -5.99 4.58
CA LYS A 109 11.17 -5.81 5.84
C LYS A 109 12.11 -5.14 6.85
N ALA A 110 11.68 -4.11 7.53
CA ALA A 110 12.45 -3.43 8.56
C ALA A 110 11.52 -2.75 9.56
N THR A 111 11.91 -2.69 10.82
CA THR A 111 11.20 -1.97 11.88
C THR A 111 11.94 -0.71 12.31
N LYS A 112 13.25 -0.63 12.06
CA LYS A 112 14.11 0.46 12.53
C LYS A 112 14.59 1.34 11.38
N PRO A 113 14.55 2.67 11.51
CA PRO A 113 15.05 3.59 10.49
C PRO A 113 16.52 3.36 10.09
N GLU A 114 17.39 2.97 11.03
CA GLU A 114 18.82 2.70 10.76
C GLU A 114 19.01 1.54 9.79
N GLU A 115 18.15 0.53 9.83
CA GLU A 115 18.18 -0.60 8.89
C GLU A 115 17.84 -0.15 7.48
N ILE A 116 16.93 0.82 7.34
CA ILE A 116 16.51 1.41 6.07
C ILE A 116 17.64 2.23 5.49
N ILE A 117 18.28 3.09 6.30
CA ILE A 117 19.43 3.91 5.88
C ILE A 117 20.58 3.02 5.40
N ARG A 118 20.90 1.97 6.17
CA ARG A 118 21.94 1.02 5.79
C ARG A 118 21.60 0.29 4.49
N PHE A 119 20.36 -0.16 4.34
CA PHE A 119 19.88 -0.81 3.13
C PHE A 119 20.01 0.10 1.91
N ALA A 120 19.53 1.34 2.01
CA ALA A 120 19.58 2.32 0.94
C ALA A 120 21.02 2.62 0.51
N SER A 121 21.92 2.79 1.47
CA SER A 121 23.33 3.10 1.23
C SER A 121 24.09 1.92 0.64
N MET A 122 23.90 0.69 1.16
CA MET A 122 24.61 -0.50 0.69
C MET A 122 24.32 -0.82 -0.78
N TRP A 123 23.09 -0.59 -1.22
CA TRP A 123 22.66 -0.90 -2.58
C TRP A 123 22.63 0.32 -3.49
N ASN A 124 23.05 1.48 -2.99
CA ASN A 124 23.02 2.76 -3.72
C ASN A 124 21.66 2.98 -4.41
N LEU A 125 20.57 2.85 -3.64
CA LEU A 125 19.22 2.92 -4.18
C LEU A 125 18.93 4.28 -4.83
N ASP A 126 18.19 4.29 -5.92
CA ASP A 126 17.78 5.51 -6.62
C ASP A 126 16.59 6.19 -5.95
N GLY A 127 15.82 5.44 -5.15
CA GLY A 127 14.66 5.92 -4.39
C GLY A 127 14.06 4.84 -3.51
N LEU A 128 13.14 5.24 -2.63
CA LEU A 128 12.43 4.34 -1.71
C LEU A 128 10.92 4.57 -1.72
N VAL A 129 10.17 3.48 -1.54
CA VAL A 129 8.76 3.52 -1.14
C VAL A 129 8.66 2.89 0.24
N LEU A 130 8.08 3.62 1.20
CA LEU A 130 7.88 3.19 2.58
C LEU A 130 6.41 2.86 2.81
N ILE A 131 6.12 1.69 3.37
CA ILE A 131 4.76 1.21 3.65
C ILE A 131 4.63 0.87 5.13
N GLY A 132 3.64 1.47 5.82
CA GLY A 132 3.30 1.16 7.20
C GLY A 132 4.18 1.82 8.25
N TYR A 133 4.81 2.95 7.94
CA TYR A 133 5.65 3.71 8.88
C TYR A 133 4.90 4.93 9.44
N CYS A 134 5.18 5.27 10.70
CA CYS A 134 4.66 6.45 11.37
C CYS A 134 5.54 7.70 11.18
N ASP A 135 5.01 8.86 11.60
CA ASP A 135 5.63 10.18 11.39
C ASP A 135 7.06 10.28 11.96
N GLU A 136 7.29 9.75 13.14
CA GLU A 136 8.61 9.81 13.79
C GLU A 136 9.70 9.09 12.99
N ASP A 137 9.37 7.95 12.39
CA ASP A 137 10.31 7.11 11.65
C ASP A 137 10.81 7.81 10.40
N TYR A 138 9.93 8.36 9.56
CA TYR A 138 10.36 8.93 8.29
C TYR A 138 10.90 10.36 8.41
N MET A 139 10.60 11.09 9.48
CA MET A 139 11.31 12.34 9.78
C MET A 139 12.77 12.06 10.11
N TYR A 140 13.06 11.03 10.91
CA TYR A 140 14.42 10.59 11.15
C TYR A 140 15.14 10.17 9.85
N LEU A 141 14.46 9.39 8.98
CA LEU A 141 15.01 9.00 7.69
C LEU A 141 15.35 10.21 6.82
N ARG A 142 14.51 11.24 6.84
CA ARG A 142 14.72 12.49 6.09
C ARG A 142 16.03 13.17 6.44
N ASP A 143 16.33 13.23 7.70
CA ASP A 143 17.54 13.92 8.19
C ASP A 143 18.82 13.13 7.87
N HIS A 144 18.72 11.82 7.68
CA HIS A 144 19.86 10.92 7.51
C HIS A 144 20.01 10.33 6.09
N MET A 145 19.04 10.53 5.21
CA MET A 145 19.09 10.06 3.82
C MET A 145 18.93 11.21 2.83
N ARG A 146 19.70 11.14 1.73
CA ARG A 146 19.64 12.13 0.64
C ARG A 146 18.83 11.65 -0.57
N ILE A 147 18.53 10.36 -0.66
CA ILE A 147 17.72 9.82 -1.75
C ILE A 147 16.25 10.21 -1.56
N PRO A 148 15.49 10.39 -2.66
CA PRO A 148 14.07 10.66 -2.55
C PRO A 148 13.32 9.44 -2.03
N PHE A 149 12.24 9.66 -1.28
CA PHE A 149 11.33 8.60 -0.91
C PHE A 149 9.87 9.04 -0.87
N VAL A 150 9.00 8.07 -1.08
CA VAL A 150 7.55 8.19 -0.99
C VAL A 150 7.08 7.39 0.22
N VAL A 151 6.12 7.94 0.95
CA VAL A 151 5.50 7.27 2.09
C VAL A 151 4.03 7.00 1.76
N TYR A 152 3.59 5.76 1.95
CA TYR A 152 2.18 5.40 1.88
C TYR A 152 1.53 5.65 3.24
N ASP A 153 0.46 6.46 3.22
CA ASP A 153 -0.31 6.85 4.39
C ASP A 153 0.53 7.52 5.50
N GLY A 154 1.54 8.28 5.09
CA GLY A 154 2.29 9.12 6.01
C GLY A 154 1.55 10.42 6.36
N TYR A 155 1.98 11.06 7.44
CA TYR A 155 1.42 12.33 7.94
C TYR A 155 2.50 13.43 7.96
N CYS A 156 3.28 13.52 6.87
CA CYS A 156 4.40 14.45 6.78
C CYS A 156 3.98 15.90 6.66
N LYS A 157 4.55 16.77 7.47
CA LYS A 157 4.58 18.20 7.16
C LYS A 157 5.45 18.42 5.92
N LYS A 158 5.15 19.46 5.10
CA LYS A 158 5.87 19.79 3.86
C LYS A 158 7.39 19.70 4.07
N THR A 159 8.03 18.74 3.43
CA THR A 159 9.49 18.55 3.44
C THR A 159 9.98 18.27 2.03
N GLU A 160 11.22 18.66 1.73
CA GLU A 160 11.84 18.41 0.44
C GLU A 160 12.07 16.91 0.19
N ARG A 161 11.84 16.43 -1.04
CA ARG A 161 12.13 15.06 -1.51
C ARG A 161 11.43 13.93 -0.76
N ILE A 162 10.37 14.24 -0.01
CA ILE A 162 9.43 13.27 0.51
C ILE A 162 8.07 13.58 -0.11
N CYS A 163 7.39 12.56 -0.60
CA CYS A 163 6.00 12.67 -0.98
C CYS A 163 5.17 11.69 -0.16
N ASN A 164 4.15 12.22 0.50
CA ASN A 164 3.13 11.41 1.13
C ASN A 164 2.03 11.11 0.10
N ILE A 165 1.73 9.84 -0.12
CA ILE A 165 0.62 9.40 -0.95
C ILE A 165 -0.37 8.66 -0.05
N THR A 166 -1.50 9.29 0.18
CA THR A 166 -2.58 8.74 1.01
C THR A 166 -3.88 8.62 0.23
N ILE A 167 -4.86 7.99 0.81
CA ILE A 167 -6.25 7.99 0.34
C ILE A 167 -7.10 8.84 1.30
N ASP A 168 -8.31 9.18 0.91
CA ASP A 168 -9.23 9.89 1.82
C ASP A 168 -9.90 8.92 2.80
N HIS A 169 -9.14 8.53 3.84
CA HIS A 169 -9.60 7.61 4.89
C HIS A 169 -10.86 8.12 5.58
N TYR A 170 -10.90 9.42 5.89
CA TYR A 170 -12.05 10.03 6.54
C TYR A 170 -13.29 9.98 5.64
N ASP A 171 -13.16 10.33 4.36
CA ASP A 171 -14.27 10.29 3.41
C ASP A 171 -14.75 8.85 3.18
N GLY A 172 -13.85 7.86 3.15
CA GLY A 172 -14.23 6.46 3.07
C GLY A 172 -15.10 6.01 4.24
N GLY A 173 -14.68 6.31 5.46
CA GLY A 173 -15.51 6.07 6.65
C GLY A 173 -16.84 6.82 6.61
N ARG A 174 -16.81 8.09 6.19
CA ARG A 174 -18.02 8.91 6.05
C ARG A 174 -19.04 8.31 5.07
N GLN A 175 -18.60 7.82 3.92
CA GLN A 175 -19.46 7.15 2.95
C GLN A 175 -20.15 5.93 3.57
N VAL A 176 -19.43 5.12 4.36
CA VAL A 176 -20.00 3.97 5.07
C VAL A 176 -21.06 4.41 6.08
N GLY A 177 -20.73 5.42 6.91
CA GLY A 177 -21.66 5.95 7.91
C GLY A 177 -22.95 6.49 7.29
N GLU A 178 -22.84 7.29 6.23
CA GLU A 178 -23.98 7.83 5.50
C GLU A 178 -24.84 6.72 4.86
N TYR A 179 -24.19 5.72 4.26
CA TYR A 179 -24.87 4.58 3.67
C TYR A 179 -25.70 3.85 4.70
N LEU A 180 -25.12 3.44 5.83
CA LEU A 180 -25.85 2.73 6.88
C LEU A 180 -26.97 3.59 7.48
N ARG A 181 -26.77 4.89 7.61
CA ARG A 181 -27.82 5.81 8.07
C ARG A 181 -28.99 5.86 7.10
N LYS A 182 -28.72 5.95 5.80
CA LYS A 182 -29.74 5.95 4.73
C LYS A 182 -30.46 4.62 4.63
N SER A 183 -29.77 3.52 4.90
CA SER A 183 -30.33 2.15 4.95
C SER A 183 -31.15 1.86 6.22
N GLY A 184 -31.42 2.84 7.07
CA GLY A 184 -32.32 2.72 8.23
C GLY A 184 -31.69 2.16 9.51
N HIS A 185 -30.39 1.87 9.52
CA HIS A 185 -29.71 1.41 10.72
C HIS A 185 -29.75 2.47 11.84
N LYS A 186 -29.91 2.02 13.09
CA LYS A 186 -30.01 2.91 14.27
C LYS A 186 -28.90 2.67 15.28
N ASN A 187 -28.33 1.47 15.28
CA ASN A 187 -27.33 1.04 16.24
C ASN A 187 -26.20 0.34 15.49
N VAL A 188 -25.08 1.03 15.32
CA VAL A 188 -23.94 0.58 14.51
C VAL A 188 -22.63 0.60 15.32
N LEU A 189 -21.69 -0.24 14.91
CA LEU A 189 -20.41 -0.40 15.56
C LEU A 189 -19.28 -0.20 14.57
N CYS A 190 -18.21 0.50 14.95
CA CYS A 190 -16.93 0.48 14.26
C CYS A 190 -15.95 -0.41 15.04
N ILE A 191 -15.20 -1.27 14.34
CA ILE A 191 -14.14 -2.07 14.95
C ILE A 191 -12.79 -1.79 14.30
N ALA A 192 -11.76 -1.61 15.13
CA ALA A 192 -10.37 -1.44 14.72
C ALA A 192 -9.42 -1.99 15.79
N ASP A 193 -8.19 -2.32 15.42
CA ASP A 193 -7.16 -2.76 16.38
C ASP A 193 -6.46 -1.60 17.09
N ASN A 194 -6.61 -0.39 16.57
CA ASN A 194 -6.04 0.84 17.15
C ASN A 194 -6.94 2.06 16.89
N GLU A 195 -6.57 3.20 17.50
CA GLU A 195 -7.26 4.49 17.39
C GLU A 195 -6.29 5.59 16.93
N VAL A 196 -5.35 5.24 16.07
CA VAL A 196 -4.36 6.20 15.55
C VAL A 196 -4.35 6.21 14.03
N CYS A 197 -3.77 7.27 13.46
CA CYS A 197 -3.53 7.40 12.02
C CYS A 197 -4.77 7.08 11.15
N MET A 198 -4.62 6.20 10.19
CA MET A 198 -5.65 5.85 9.19
C MET A 198 -6.91 5.28 9.81
N ASP A 199 -6.78 4.38 10.80
CA ASP A 199 -7.93 3.72 11.43
C ASP A 199 -8.77 4.73 12.21
N LYS A 200 -8.11 5.69 12.86
CA LYS A 200 -8.80 6.80 13.52
C LYS A 200 -9.59 7.64 12.52
N GLU A 201 -9.00 8.00 11.38
CA GLU A 201 -9.70 8.79 10.35
C GLU A 201 -10.90 8.01 9.79
N ARG A 202 -10.75 6.70 9.52
CA ARG A 202 -11.85 5.84 9.07
C ARG A 202 -12.99 5.81 10.09
N CYS A 203 -12.66 5.62 11.38
CA CYS A 203 -13.66 5.59 12.46
C CYS A 203 -14.31 6.96 12.71
N ASP A 204 -13.55 8.05 12.69
CA ASP A 204 -14.09 9.39 12.85
C ASP A 204 -15.02 9.77 11.70
N GLY A 205 -14.61 9.48 10.44
CA GLY A 205 -15.45 9.67 9.26
C GLY A 205 -16.75 8.87 9.35
N PHE A 206 -16.65 7.58 9.70
CA PHE A 206 -17.80 6.71 9.90
C PHE A 206 -18.80 7.26 10.93
N ARG A 207 -18.30 7.63 12.10
CA ARG A 207 -19.13 8.21 13.15
C ARG A 207 -19.82 9.50 12.70
N ASP A 208 -19.06 10.41 12.06
CA ASP A 208 -19.59 11.67 11.58
C ASP A 208 -20.60 11.48 10.44
N GLY A 209 -20.34 10.60 9.49
CA GLY A 209 -21.27 10.26 8.42
C GLY A 209 -22.57 9.65 8.94
N PHE A 210 -22.49 8.78 9.94
CA PHE A 210 -23.66 8.15 10.54
C PHE A 210 -24.47 9.13 11.41
N LEU A 211 -23.82 9.94 12.26
CA LEU A 211 -24.51 10.83 13.20
C LEU A 211 -24.97 12.15 12.56
N LYS A 212 -24.18 12.73 11.65
CA LYS A 212 -24.43 14.03 11.02
C LYS A 212 -25.14 13.91 9.66
N GLY A 213 -25.03 12.78 8.97
CA GLY A 213 -25.62 12.52 7.64
C GLY A 213 -27.15 12.54 7.59
N GLY A 214 -27.80 12.83 8.70
CA GLY A 214 -29.25 12.93 8.84
C GLY A 214 -29.84 14.35 8.66
N TYR A 215 -29.04 15.34 8.32
CA TYR A 215 -29.56 16.67 7.92
C TYR A 215 -29.86 16.70 6.40
N PHE A 216 -30.72 15.83 5.93
CA PHE A 216 -31.50 16.11 4.74
C PHE A 216 -32.75 16.88 5.18
N GLU A 217 -32.88 18.12 4.73
CA GLU A 217 -34.15 18.82 4.67
C GLU A 217 -35.15 17.90 3.93
N GLY A 218 -36.06 17.26 4.68
CA GLY A 218 -37.09 16.42 4.09
C GLY A 218 -37.44 15.12 4.80
N VAL A 219 -36.74 14.74 5.86
CA VAL A 219 -37.19 13.63 6.71
C VAL A 219 -38.39 14.15 7.54
N SER A 220 -39.59 13.69 7.15
CA SER A 220 -40.82 13.89 7.91
C SER A 220 -40.58 13.65 9.39
N LYS A 221 -40.90 14.64 10.23
CA LYS A 221 -41.07 14.41 11.67
C LYS A 221 -42.06 13.25 11.77
N ASP A 222 -41.59 12.11 12.33
CA ASP A 222 -42.53 11.12 12.82
C ASP A 222 -43.56 11.87 13.67
N THR A 223 -44.81 11.60 13.40
CA THR A 223 -45.98 12.29 13.96
C THR A 223 -46.05 12.27 15.48
N ASP A 224 -45.14 11.53 16.15
CA ASP A 224 -45.13 11.35 17.61
C ASP A 224 -44.00 12.05 18.39
N GLY A 225 -43.17 12.86 17.70
CA GLY A 225 -42.20 13.71 18.43
C GLY A 225 -41.05 13.00 19.16
N PHE A 226 -40.91 11.68 19.04
CA PHE A 226 -39.82 10.91 19.61
C PHE A 226 -38.57 11.01 18.74
N LYS A 227 -37.52 11.69 19.22
CA LYS A 227 -36.17 11.61 18.63
C LYS A 227 -35.68 10.18 18.80
N GLN A 228 -35.70 9.38 17.74
CA GLN A 228 -35.09 8.05 17.77
C GLN A 228 -33.60 8.20 18.07
N LYS A 229 -33.17 7.60 19.17
CA LYS A 229 -31.77 7.61 19.59
C LYS A 229 -30.98 6.73 18.62
N VAL A 230 -29.98 7.30 17.94
CA VAL A 230 -29.04 6.58 17.08
C VAL A 230 -27.69 6.52 17.78
N ASN A 231 -27.01 5.39 17.64
CA ASN A 231 -25.70 5.13 18.24
C ASN A 231 -24.70 4.68 17.18
N ALA A 232 -23.52 5.27 17.23
CA ALA A 232 -22.33 4.81 16.50
C ALA A 232 -21.23 4.60 17.54
N ASP A 233 -21.04 3.35 17.93
CA ASP A 233 -20.08 2.98 18.96
C ASP A 233 -18.75 2.54 18.33
N PHE A 234 -17.69 2.52 19.12
CA PHE A 234 -16.38 2.01 18.74
C PHE A 234 -15.97 0.87 19.67
N LEU A 235 -15.35 -0.16 19.10
CA LEU A 235 -14.82 -1.29 19.85
C LEU A 235 -13.40 -1.60 19.36
N ARG A 236 -12.44 -1.41 20.25
CA ARG A 236 -11.06 -1.82 19.98
C ARG A 236 -10.91 -3.32 20.10
N ILE A 237 -10.42 -3.95 19.03
CA ILE A 237 -10.19 -5.41 18.94
C ILE A 237 -8.69 -5.73 19.11
N PRO A 238 -8.31 -6.91 19.62
CA PRO A 238 -6.93 -7.32 19.69
C PRO A 238 -6.28 -7.46 18.30
N MET A 239 -5.00 -7.13 18.19
CA MET A 239 -4.23 -7.25 16.95
C MET A 239 -4.02 -8.71 16.52
N GLN A 240 -3.72 -9.60 17.48
CA GLN A 240 -3.43 -11.00 17.21
C GLN A 240 -4.72 -11.80 17.01
N LYS A 241 -4.76 -12.63 15.96
CA LYS A 241 -5.95 -13.39 15.57
C LYS A 241 -6.51 -14.25 16.70
N LYS A 242 -5.65 -15.00 17.39
CA LYS A 242 -6.07 -15.88 18.49
C LYS A 242 -6.76 -15.11 19.62
N GLU A 243 -6.19 -13.99 20.02
CA GLU A 243 -6.77 -13.13 21.06
C GLU A 243 -8.06 -12.50 20.60
N ARG A 244 -8.14 -12.11 19.33
CA ARG A 244 -9.31 -11.50 18.72
C ARG A 244 -10.50 -12.48 18.66
N MET A 245 -10.27 -13.76 18.37
CA MET A 245 -11.34 -14.78 18.43
C MET A 245 -11.91 -14.93 19.84
N LEU A 246 -11.05 -15.05 20.86
CA LEU A 246 -11.49 -15.10 22.26
C LEU A 246 -12.22 -13.81 22.69
N PHE A 247 -11.78 -12.67 22.17
CA PHE A 247 -12.43 -11.40 22.40
C PHE A 247 -13.84 -11.36 21.80
N TYR A 248 -14.02 -11.81 20.58
CA TYR A 248 -15.35 -11.90 19.96
C TYR A 248 -16.28 -12.83 20.72
N GLU A 249 -15.81 -13.99 21.16
CA GLU A 249 -16.58 -14.93 21.99
C GLU A 249 -17.10 -14.23 23.25
N LYS A 250 -16.20 -13.57 23.97
CA LYS A 250 -16.53 -12.84 25.21
C LYS A 250 -17.54 -11.71 24.99
N HIS A 251 -17.49 -11.03 23.85
CA HIS A 251 -18.31 -9.86 23.54
C HIS A 251 -19.49 -10.17 22.62
N LEU A 252 -19.76 -11.42 22.28
CA LEU A 252 -20.79 -11.82 21.33
C LEU A 252 -22.18 -11.26 21.71
N THR A 253 -22.54 -11.30 22.99
CA THR A 253 -23.81 -10.76 23.49
C THR A 253 -23.93 -9.24 23.27
N GLN A 254 -22.81 -8.52 23.32
CA GLN A 254 -22.78 -7.10 23.04
C GLN A 254 -22.85 -6.85 21.52
N ILE A 255 -22.09 -7.59 20.73
CA ILE A 255 -22.06 -7.52 19.27
C ILE A 255 -23.47 -7.73 18.69
N LYS A 256 -24.23 -8.68 19.21
CA LYS A 256 -25.62 -8.97 18.81
C LYS A 256 -26.62 -7.81 18.99
N LYS A 257 -26.24 -6.73 19.67
CA LYS A 257 -27.10 -5.54 19.83
C LYS A 257 -27.02 -4.57 18.65
N TYR A 258 -26.04 -4.73 17.79
CA TYR A 258 -25.83 -3.86 16.63
C TYR A 258 -26.51 -4.45 15.40
N THR A 259 -27.00 -3.58 14.53
CA THR A 259 -27.60 -3.97 13.25
C THR A 259 -26.62 -3.92 12.09
N ALA A 260 -25.50 -3.19 12.28
CA ALA A 260 -24.40 -3.17 11.32
C ALA A 260 -23.06 -2.93 12.01
N ILE A 261 -21.99 -3.49 11.43
CA ILE A 261 -20.61 -3.29 11.86
C ILE A 261 -19.76 -2.83 10.66
N PHE A 262 -19.03 -1.75 10.86
CA PHE A 262 -17.95 -1.31 10.01
C PHE A 262 -16.62 -1.78 10.58
N ALA A 263 -15.91 -2.62 9.86
CA ALA A 263 -14.53 -3.00 10.17
C ALA A 263 -13.58 -2.13 9.33
N VAL A 264 -12.57 -1.55 9.94
CA VAL A 264 -11.63 -0.64 9.27
C VAL A 264 -10.76 -1.30 8.19
N SER A 265 -10.83 -2.62 8.05
CA SER A 265 -10.22 -3.37 6.94
C SER A 265 -11.07 -4.57 6.55
N ASP A 266 -10.95 -5.00 5.30
CA ASP A 266 -11.62 -6.20 4.79
C ASP A 266 -11.18 -7.47 5.52
N PHE A 267 -9.92 -7.52 5.96
CA PHE A 267 -9.41 -8.64 6.74
C PHE A 267 -10.23 -8.84 8.02
N TYR A 268 -10.45 -7.79 8.80
CA TYR A 268 -11.26 -7.85 10.01
C TYR A 268 -12.74 -8.11 9.70
N ALA A 269 -13.25 -7.55 8.61
CA ALA A 269 -14.63 -7.78 8.18
C ALA A 269 -14.87 -9.26 7.85
N ILE A 270 -14.02 -9.86 7.03
CA ILE A 270 -14.13 -11.27 6.60
C ILE A 270 -14.00 -12.22 7.79
N GLU A 271 -13.03 -11.95 8.66
CA GLU A 271 -12.82 -12.75 9.87
C GLU A 271 -14.03 -12.68 10.81
N LEU A 272 -14.59 -11.47 11.00
CA LEU A 272 -15.79 -11.31 11.81
C LEU A 272 -17.01 -12.00 11.18
N MET A 273 -17.16 -11.92 9.85
CA MET A 273 -18.26 -12.63 9.15
C MET A 273 -18.18 -14.14 9.38
N GLN A 274 -16.98 -14.72 9.28
CA GLN A 274 -16.78 -16.14 9.56
C GLN A 274 -17.16 -16.48 11.00
N PHE A 275 -16.64 -15.71 11.97
CA PHE A 275 -16.97 -15.92 13.39
C PHE A 275 -18.45 -15.83 13.70
N LEU A 276 -19.15 -14.83 13.14
CA LEU A 276 -20.59 -14.65 13.34
C LEU A 276 -21.39 -15.81 12.76
N ASN A 277 -21.03 -16.28 11.57
CA ASN A 277 -21.68 -17.42 10.91
C ASN A 277 -21.51 -18.71 11.74
N GLU A 278 -20.31 -18.99 12.25
CA GLU A 278 -20.04 -20.12 13.15
C GLU A 278 -20.86 -20.06 14.45
N ASN A 279 -21.27 -18.85 14.87
CA ASN A 279 -22.10 -18.61 16.06
C ASN A 279 -23.60 -18.41 15.74
N GLY A 280 -24.04 -18.85 14.54
CA GLY A 280 -25.44 -18.87 14.11
C GLY A 280 -26.02 -17.49 13.78
N MET A 281 -25.19 -16.48 13.56
CA MET A 281 -25.59 -15.16 13.07
C MET A 281 -25.39 -15.06 11.56
N ARG A 282 -26.45 -14.82 10.82
CA ARG A 282 -26.38 -14.67 9.36
C ARG A 282 -26.10 -13.23 8.97
N VAL A 283 -25.17 -13.07 8.06
CA VAL A 283 -24.87 -11.82 7.37
C VAL A 283 -25.53 -11.91 5.98
N PRO A 284 -26.30 -10.92 5.56
CA PRO A 284 -26.64 -9.65 6.23
C PRO A 284 -27.89 -9.69 7.12
N GLU A 285 -28.68 -10.78 7.17
CA GLU A 285 -30.04 -10.83 7.74
C GLU A 285 -30.11 -10.47 9.22
N ASN A 286 -29.12 -10.86 10.02
CA ASN A 286 -29.05 -10.54 11.43
C ASN A 286 -28.19 -9.29 11.69
N ILE A 287 -27.17 -9.07 10.85
CA ILE A 287 -26.23 -7.98 11.01
C ILE A 287 -25.51 -7.70 9.68
N SER A 288 -25.51 -6.45 9.24
CA SER A 288 -24.75 -6.01 8.08
C SER A 288 -23.27 -5.85 8.43
N ILE A 289 -22.37 -6.29 7.54
CA ILE A 289 -20.91 -6.12 7.71
C ILE A 289 -20.35 -5.34 6.52
N ILE A 290 -19.52 -4.34 6.81
CA ILE A 290 -18.85 -3.52 5.81
C ILE A 290 -17.36 -3.49 6.13
N GLY A 291 -16.52 -3.64 5.10
CA GLY A 291 -15.07 -3.58 5.19
C GLY A 291 -14.47 -2.32 4.59
N PHE A 292 -13.15 -2.35 4.39
CA PHE A 292 -12.35 -1.30 3.74
C PHE A 292 -11.17 -1.96 3.02
N ASP A 293 -10.85 -1.57 1.80
CA ASP A 293 -9.73 -1.84 0.90
C ASP A 293 -10.15 -2.42 -0.46
N ASP A 294 -11.29 -3.10 -0.57
CA ASP A 294 -11.81 -3.84 -1.74
C ASP A 294 -10.81 -4.90 -2.26
N ILE A 295 -10.32 -5.73 -1.34
CA ILE A 295 -9.45 -6.85 -1.70
C ILE A 295 -10.20 -7.90 -2.55
N PRO A 296 -9.51 -8.68 -3.41
CA PRO A 296 -10.16 -9.67 -4.29
C PRO A 296 -11.06 -10.67 -3.54
N MET A 297 -10.73 -11.00 -2.30
CA MET A 297 -11.53 -11.92 -1.47
C MET A 297 -12.93 -11.39 -1.15
N CYS A 298 -13.17 -10.07 -1.20
CA CYS A 298 -14.50 -9.48 -0.96
C CYS A 298 -15.57 -10.02 -1.91
N GLN A 299 -15.19 -10.37 -3.13
CA GLN A 299 -16.10 -10.96 -4.13
C GLN A 299 -16.23 -12.48 -3.98
N MET A 300 -15.36 -13.12 -3.20
CA MET A 300 -15.32 -14.58 -3.01
C MET A 300 -15.94 -15.00 -1.68
N THR A 301 -16.26 -14.05 -0.80
CA THR A 301 -17.02 -14.34 0.42
C THR A 301 -18.49 -14.62 0.09
N PHE A 302 -19.17 -15.32 0.97
CA PHE A 302 -20.59 -15.54 0.87
C PHE A 302 -21.28 -15.17 2.20
N PRO A 303 -22.06 -14.08 2.21
CA PRO A 303 -22.32 -13.13 1.12
C PRO A 303 -21.07 -12.32 0.69
N ALA A 304 -21.09 -11.77 -0.54
CA ALA A 304 -20.01 -10.90 -1.04
C ALA A 304 -19.92 -9.63 -0.21
N LEU A 305 -18.70 -9.24 0.20
CA LEU A 305 -18.48 -8.15 1.16
C LEU A 305 -18.64 -6.77 0.53
N THR A 306 -19.53 -5.96 1.10
CA THR A 306 -19.62 -4.51 0.90
C THR A 306 -18.39 -3.86 1.52
N THR A 307 -17.69 -2.98 0.77
CA THR A 307 -16.41 -2.44 1.22
C THR A 307 -16.10 -1.09 0.57
N VAL A 308 -15.11 -0.38 1.09
CA VAL A 308 -14.59 0.85 0.48
C VAL A 308 -13.38 0.51 -0.39
N LYS A 309 -13.50 0.83 -1.69
CA LYS A 309 -12.43 0.59 -2.66
C LYS A 309 -11.40 1.69 -2.64
N GLN A 310 -10.12 1.31 -2.63
CA GLN A 310 -8.98 2.17 -2.89
C GLN A 310 -8.24 1.75 -4.19
N ASP A 311 -7.64 2.71 -4.88
CA ASP A 311 -6.91 2.44 -6.13
C ASP A 311 -5.42 2.22 -5.86
N VAL A 312 -5.05 0.97 -5.59
CA VAL A 312 -3.67 0.57 -5.29
C VAL A 312 -2.77 0.72 -6.52
N GLN A 313 -3.33 0.52 -7.73
CA GLN A 313 -2.57 0.69 -8.98
C GLN A 313 -2.21 2.16 -9.20
N MET A 314 -3.19 3.07 -9.16
CA MET A 314 -2.94 4.51 -9.31
C MET A 314 -1.95 5.02 -8.27
N ARG A 315 -2.00 4.47 -7.06
CA ARG A 315 -1.06 4.80 -5.99
C ARG A 315 0.38 4.46 -6.36
N ALA A 316 0.61 3.28 -6.96
CA ALA A 316 1.93 2.86 -7.43
C ALA A 316 2.42 3.72 -8.59
N GLU A 317 1.57 4.03 -9.57
CA GLU A 317 1.89 4.93 -10.69
C GLU A 317 2.34 6.31 -10.21
N ILE A 318 1.62 6.88 -9.24
CA ILE A 318 1.97 8.18 -8.64
C ILE A 318 3.29 8.08 -7.88
N ALA A 319 3.51 7.01 -7.11
CA ALA A 319 4.75 6.82 -6.35
C ALA A 319 5.98 6.86 -7.26
N LEU A 320 5.96 6.12 -8.35
CA LEU A 320 7.08 6.09 -9.30
C LEU A 320 7.26 7.43 -10.01
N ARG A 321 6.16 8.10 -10.40
CA ARG A 321 6.22 9.43 -10.99
C ARG A 321 6.87 10.43 -10.02
N LYS A 322 6.48 10.44 -8.74
CA LYS A 322 7.03 11.35 -7.73
C LYS A 322 8.52 11.08 -7.46
N LEU A 323 8.94 9.81 -7.40
CA LEU A 323 10.36 9.47 -7.27
C LEU A 323 11.18 9.98 -8.47
N ASN A 324 10.66 9.86 -9.69
CA ASN A 324 11.32 10.35 -10.88
C ASN A 324 11.37 11.88 -10.92
N ASP A 325 10.29 12.58 -10.53
CA ASP A 325 10.25 14.03 -10.45
C ASP A 325 11.30 14.55 -9.46
N PHE A 326 11.43 13.94 -8.29
CA PHE A 326 12.46 14.29 -7.32
C PHE A 326 13.88 14.02 -7.83
N LYS A 327 14.09 12.92 -8.54
CA LYS A 327 15.38 12.58 -9.14
C LYS A 327 15.81 13.61 -10.20
N GLU A 328 14.85 14.07 -11.00
CA GLU A 328 15.06 15.07 -12.04
C GLU A 328 14.97 16.52 -11.52
N GLN A 329 14.82 16.70 -10.20
CA GLN A 329 14.71 17.98 -9.52
C GLN A 329 13.56 18.85 -10.05
N ARG A 330 12.47 18.21 -10.51
CA ARG A 330 11.24 18.91 -10.89
C ARG A 330 10.50 19.35 -9.64
N GLU A 331 9.86 20.50 -9.72
CA GLU A 331 8.92 20.92 -8.69
C GLU A 331 7.71 19.98 -8.72
N THR A 332 7.35 19.41 -7.57
CA THR A 332 6.25 18.46 -7.47
C THR A 332 5.56 18.58 -6.12
N GLU A 333 4.29 18.20 -6.09
CA GLU A 333 3.53 18.14 -4.84
C GLU A 333 4.13 17.12 -3.89
N THR A 334 4.19 17.47 -2.61
CA THR A 334 4.71 16.60 -1.54
C THR A 334 3.61 15.83 -0.80
N GLU A 335 2.36 16.09 -1.15
CA GLU A 335 1.19 15.40 -0.60
C GLU A 335 0.20 15.11 -1.72
N VAL A 336 -0.23 13.85 -1.84
CA VAL A 336 -1.25 13.41 -2.79
C VAL A 336 -2.28 12.60 -2.04
N LYS A 337 -3.55 13.05 -2.10
CA LYS A 337 -4.68 12.34 -1.51
C LYS A 337 -5.56 11.77 -2.63
N LEU A 338 -5.71 10.47 -2.68
CA LEU A 338 -6.54 9.77 -3.67
C LEU A 338 -7.97 9.59 -3.15
N PRO A 339 -8.98 9.69 -4.02
CA PRO A 339 -10.36 9.41 -3.65
C PRO A 339 -10.57 7.92 -3.38
N VAL A 340 -11.62 7.62 -2.64
CA VAL A 340 -12.12 6.27 -2.37
C VAL A 340 -13.60 6.17 -2.70
N GLN A 341 -14.12 4.95 -2.85
CA GLN A 341 -15.51 4.72 -3.22
C GLN A 341 -16.10 3.53 -2.47
N LEU A 342 -17.28 3.70 -1.88
CA LEU A 342 -18.05 2.60 -1.33
C LEU A 342 -18.58 1.70 -2.45
N VAL A 343 -18.30 0.41 -2.37
CA VAL A 343 -18.78 -0.64 -3.28
C VAL A 343 -19.76 -1.52 -2.52
N ILE A 344 -21.05 -1.35 -2.83
CA ILE A 344 -22.13 -2.08 -2.19
C ILE A 344 -22.23 -3.48 -2.81
N ARG A 345 -22.29 -4.51 -1.95
CA ARG A 345 -22.49 -5.92 -2.30
C ARG A 345 -23.54 -6.54 -1.38
N GLU A 346 -23.44 -7.83 -1.13
CA GLU A 346 -24.48 -8.63 -0.45
C GLU A 346 -24.38 -8.62 1.08
N SER A 347 -23.26 -8.22 1.68
CA SER A 347 -23.05 -8.28 3.14
C SER A 347 -23.75 -7.17 3.93
N SER A 348 -24.51 -6.30 3.26
CA SER A 348 -25.26 -5.22 3.90
C SER A 348 -26.63 -5.05 3.23
N ILE A 349 -27.66 -4.72 4.03
CA ILE A 349 -29.04 -4.55 3.59
C ILE A 349 -29.67 -3.29 4.18
N GLU A 350 -30.78 -2.86 3.60
CA GLU A 350 -31.67 -1.88 4.21
C GLU A 350 -32.47 -2.51 5.35
N VAL A 351 -32.64 -1.78 6.43
CA VAL A 351 -33.43 -2.19 7.60
C VAL A 351 -34.74 -1.39 7.59
N SER A 352 -35.86 -2.12 7.53
CA SER A 352 -37.22 -1.56 7.53
C SER A 352 -37.63 -1.04 8.91
#